data_964a470995e69d610b4e59c24a7f9006
#
_entry.id   964a470995e69d610b4e59c24a7f9006
#
_cell.length_a   1.000
_cell.length_b   1.000
_cell.length_c   1.000
_cell.angle_alpha   90.00
_cell.angle_beta   90.00
_cell.angle_gamma   90.00
#
_symmetry.space_group_name_H-M   'P 1'
#
loop_
_entity.id
_entity.type
_entity.pdbx_description
1 polymer ?
#
loop_
_entity_poly.entity_id
_entity_poly.type
_entity_poly.pdbx_seq_one_letter_code
_entity_poly.pdbx_strand_id
1 'polypeptide(L)'
;MRVLALSPGSLLQQLERLPALAAVAEQLEAQIQVACEPSHRALWSLLPSVEKVIPFPFAGDPNLAEWANLLGLVREPDFQACLNFASGRQVNLMLSMSHIPVRVATEGFSSTAVVSPDQGWKPQRLASYLKPLGLSLKADDFRLSLPAEAMETARQRQPLGEGPLLLLAPDDAANDWPEERWQLLPERIRERLPQLRCETLTPQAPFAQRAAAVACADVVLSSSAITQLLTAYCGVPLVAMGSSADALPSRDVIRVLPGDRQGPGTAAVLQ
;
A
#
# COMPACT_ATOMS: atom_id res chain seq x y z
N MET A 1 9.77 -20.14 8.61
CA MET A 1 10.40 -19.95 7.31
C MET A 1 10.86 -18.51 7.15
N ARG A 2 11.92 -18.19 6.36
CA ARG A 2 12.30 -16.80 6.06
C ARG A 2 12.17 -16.50 4.58
N VAL A 3 11.55 -15.37 4.27
CA VAL A 3 11.30 -14.94 2.88
C VAL A 3 11.85 -13.53 2.69
N LEU A 4 12.58 -13.34 1.60
CA LEU A 4 13.06 -12.04 1.15
C LEU A 4 12.09 -11.46 0.13
N ALA A 5 11.79 -10.17 0.22
CA ALA A 5 11.14 -9.41 -0.85
C ALA A 5 12.08 -8.29 -1.33
N LEU A 6 12.46 -8.31 -2.59
CA LEU A 6 13.13 -7.17 -3.23
C LEU A 6 12.05 -6.26 -3.80
N SER A 7 11.84 -5.12 -3.16
CA SER A 7 10.67 -4.26 -3.37
C SER A 7 11.06 -2.84 -3.82
N PRO A 8 11.49 -2.67 -5.08
CA PRO A 8 11.74 -1.37 -5.69
C PRO A 8 10.45 -0.61 -5.98
N GLY A 9 10.59 0.63 -6.48
CA GLY A 9 9.50 1.41 -7.03
C GLY A 9 8.83 2.33 -6.02
N SER A 10 7.70 2.91 -6.42
CA SER A 10 7.00 3.96 -5.68
C SER A 10 6.36 3.44 -4.39
N LEU A 11 6.00 4.39 -3.52
CA LEU A 11 5.30 4.12 -2.28
C LEU A 11 3.96 3.38 -2.50
N LEU A 12 3.24 3.74 -3.55
CA LEU A 12 2.00 3.05 -3.92
C LEU A 12 2.25 1.57 -4.26
N GLN A 13 3.33 1.28 -5.01
CA GLN A 13 3.72 -0.09 -5.33
C GLN A 13 4.13 -0.90 -4.09
N GLN A 14 4.70 -0.25 -3.07
CA GLN A 14 4.96 -0.92 -1.80
C GLN A 14 3.63 -1.33 -1.12
N LEU A 15 2.63 -0.43 -1.09
CA LEU A 15 1.29 -0.73 -0.56
C LEU A 15 0.60 -1.86 -1.34
N GLU A 16 0.70 -1.86 -2.65
CA GLU A 16 0.14 -2.91 -3.52
C GLU A 16 0.67 -4.30 -3.18
N ARG A 17 1.88 -4.40 -2.59
CA ARG A 17 2.53 -5.67 -2.20
C ARG A 17 2.13 -6.19 -0.83
N LEU A 18 1.52 -5.36 0.03
CA LEU A 18 1.15 -5.77 1.39
C LEU A 18 0.29 -7.04 1.43
N PRO A 19 -0.80 -7.18 0.64
CA PRO A 19 -1.63 -8.38 0.68
C PRO A 19 -0.86 -9.65 0.30
N ALA A 20 0.02 -9.56 -0.71
CA ALA A 20 0.81 -10.70 -1.16
C ALA A 20 1.82 -11.15 -0.08
N LEU A 21 2.52 -10.21 0.55
CA LEU A 21 3.48 -10.53 1.60
C LEU A 21 2.76 -11.00 2.88
N ALA A 22 1.59 -10.44 3.22
CA ALA A 22 0.77 -10.94 4.31
C ALA A 22 0.35 -12.40 4.09
N ALA A 23 -0.13 -12.72 2.88
CA ALA A 23 -0.52 -14.09 2.52
C ALA A 23 0.65 -15.08 2.58
N VAL A 24 1.85 -14.65 2.16
CA VAL A 24 3.07 -15.46 2.31
C VAL A 24 3.42 -15.69 3.78
N ALA A 25 3.37 -14.65 4.59
CA ALA A 25 3.67 -14.75 6.01
C ALA A 25 2.70 -15.68 6.73
N GLU A 26 1.41 -15.57 6.45
CA GLU A 26 0.35 -16.37 7.08
C GLU A 26 0.40 -17.84 6.66
N GLN A 27 0.44 -18.11 5.33
CA GLN A 27 0.32 -19.48 4.82
C GLN A 27 1.60 -20.31 5.00
N LEU A 28 2.77 -19.67 5.11
CA LEU A 28 4.06 -20.33 5.35
C LEU A 28 4.57 -20.19 6.79
N GLU A 29 3.84 -19.49 7.65
CA GLU A 29 4.33 -19.08 8.99
C GLU A 29 5.72 -18.43 8.86
N ALA A 30 5.86 -17.53 7.88
CA ALA A 30 7.14 -16.98 7.49
C ALA A 30 7.40 -15.60 8.09
N GLN A 31 8.65 -15.37 8.47
CA GLN A 31 9.20 -14.04 8.73
C GLN A 31 9.66 -13.42 7.41
N ILE A 32 9.29 -12.17 7.20
CA ILE A 32 9.59 -11.46 5.96
C ILE A 32 10.67 -10.42 6.20
N GLN A 33 11.65 -10.36 5.31
CA GLN A 33 12.55 -9.22 5.23
C GLN A 33 12.35 -8.52 3.88
N VAL A 34 12.28 -7.19 3.91
CA VAL A 34 12.00 -6.39 2.71
C VAL A 34 13.16 -5.47 2.41
N ALA A 35 13.73 -5.58 1.21
CA ALA A 35 14.65 -4.57 0.68
C ALA A 35 13.87 -3.54 -0.14
N CYS A 36 13.91 -2.27 0.26
CA CYS A 36 13.18 -1.19 -0.42
C CYS A 36 13.94 0.14 -0.34
N GLU A 37 13.46 1.15 -1.07
CA GLU A 37 13.97 2.51 -0.98
C GLU A 37 13.98 3.00 0.48
N PRO A 38 15.05 3.68 0.93
CA PRO A 38 15.15 4.17 2.31
C PRO A 38 13.97 5.02 2.76
N SER A 39 13.42 5.85 1.87
CA SER A 39 12.25 6.71 2.11
C SER A 39 10.95 5.93 2.35
N HIS A 40 10.86 4.67 1.90
CA HIS A 40 9.66 3.85 2.02
C HIS A 40 9.68 2.92 3.24
N ARG A 41 10.75 2.94 4.04
CA ARG A 41 10.94 2.03 5.18
C ARG A 41 9.79 2.07 6.17
N ALA A 42 9.29 3.27 6.48
CA ALA A 42 8.26 3.46 7.51
C ALA A 42 6.91 2.79 7.16
N LEU A 43 6.63 2.56 5.87
CA LEU A 43 5.41 1.91 5.42
C LEU A 43 5.30 0.47 5.93
N TRP A 44 6.41 -0.25 6.00
CA TRP A 44 6.43 -1.67 6.33
C TRP A 44 6.06 -1.97 7.79
N SER A 45 6.00 -0.94 8.65
CA SER A 45 5.40 -1.07 9.98
C SER A 45 3.91 -1.42 9.97
N LEU A 46 3.22 -1.25 8.82
CA LEU A 46 1.84 -1.68 8.62
C LEU A 46 1.67 -3.20 8.49
N LEU A 47 2.76 -3.94 8.28
CA LEU A 47 2.76 -5.38 8.18
C LEU A 47 3.64 -5.99 9.29
N PRO A 48 3.05 -6.43 10.42
CA PRO A 48 3.83 -6.94 11.58
C PRO A 48 4.71 -8.15 11.28
N SER A 49 4.40 -8.91 10.23
CA SER A 49 5.22 -10.04 9.78
C SER A 49 6.53 -9.63 9.08
N VAL A 50 6.74 -8.34 8.82
CA VAL A 50 8.02 -7.82 8.33
C VAL A 50 8.95 -7.62 9.52
N GLU A 51 9.85 -8.60 9.70
CA GLU A 51 10.84 -8.60 10.79
C GLU A 51 11.91 -7.50 10.61
N LYS A 52 12.33 -7.30 9.36
CA LYS A 52 13.43 -6.38 9.04
C LYS A 52 13.20 -5.69 7.69
N VAL A 53 13.47 -4.40 7.67
CA VAL A 53 13.55 -3.62 6.43
C VAL A 53 15.01 -3.30 6.13
N ILE A 54 15.47 -3.69 4.96
CA ILE A 54 16.81 -3.45 4.42
C ILE A 54 16.71 -2.23 3.50
N PRO A 55 17.20 -1.06 3.90
CA PRO A 55 17.19 0.10 3.01
C PRO A 55 18.17 -0.13 1.86
N PHE A 56 17.66 -0.02 0.62
CA PHE A 56 18.46 -0.18 -0.58
C PHE A 56 17.99 0.78 -1.69
N PRO A 57 18.88 1.61 -2.26
CA PRO A 57 18.50 2.66 -3.20
C PRO A 57 18.35 2.13 -4.63
N PHE A 58 17.35 1.31 -4.89
CA PHE A 58 17.10 0.70 -6.22
C PHE A 58 17.04 1.72 -7.36
N ALA A 59 16.48 2.92 -7.11
CA ALA A 59 16.33 3.97 -8.10
C ALA A 59 17.61 4.86 -8.23
N GLY A 60 18.55 4.75 -7.30
CA GLY A 60 19.74 5.59 -7.20
C GLY A 60 20.94 5.09 -8.00
N ASP A 61 20.77 4.13 -8.90
CA ASP A 61 21.87 3.46 -9.61
C ASP A 61 22.97 2.94 -8.67
N PRO A 62 22.66 1.94 -7.81
CA PRO A 62 23.56 1.48 -6.77
C PRO A 62 24.89 0.98 -7.35
N ASN A 63 25.97 1.37 -6.71
CA ASN A 63 27.32 0.95 -7.09
C ASN A 63 27.62 -0.49 -6.65
N LEU A 64 28.77 -1.02 -7.08
CA LEU A 64 29.16 -2.41 -6.80
C LEU A 64 29.28 -2.73 -5.30
N ALA A 65 29.73 -1.76 -4.49
CA ALA A 65 29.87 -1.95 -3.05
C ALA A 65 28.50 -2.04 -2.36
N GLU A 66 27.50 -1.27 -2.81
CA GLU A 66 26.12 -1.35 -2.31
C GLU A 66 25.50 -2.71 -2.64
N TRP A 67 25.69 -3.20 -3.87
CA TRP A 67 25.25 -4.56 -4.26
C TRP A 67 25.96 -5.65 -3.45
N ALA A 68 27.26 -5.52 -3.20
CA ALA A 68 28.01 -6.47 -2.37
C ALA A 68 27.51 -6.47 -0.92
N ASN A 69 27.21 -5.29 -0.36
CA ASN A 69 26.62 -5.17 0.96
C ASN A 69 25.23 -5.82 1.04
N LEU A 70 24.36 -5.57 0.04
CA LEU A 70 23.05 -6.24 -0.02
C LEU A 70 23.22 -7.74 -0.10
N LEU A 71 24.13 -8.26 -0.93
CA LEU A 71 24.43 -9.69 -1.01
C LEU A 71 24.85 -10.26 0.35
N GLY A 72 25.71 -9.57 1.08
CA GLY A 72 26.11 -9.97 2.45
C GLY A 72 24.91 -10.10 3.37
N LEU A 73 24.05 -9.07 3.40
CA LEU A 73 22.82 -9.06 4.22
C LEU A 73 21.79 -10.13 3.81
N VAL A 74 21.76 -10.51 2.54
CA VAL A 74 20.83 -11.52 2.00
C VAL A 74 21.34 -12.96 2.23
N ARG A 75 22.65 -13.16 2.35
CA ARG A 75 23.24 -14.49 2.60
C ARG A 75 23.23 -14.92 4.06
N GLU A 76 23.21 -13.95 4.98
CA GLU A 76 23.28 -14.23 6.42
C GLU A 76 22.05 -14.98 6.97
N PRO A 77 20.78 -14.61 6.62
CA PRO A 77 19.60 -15.14 7.27
C PRO A 77 19.04 -16.47 6.75
N ASP A 78 19.70 -17.19 5.85
CA ASP A 78 19.21 -18.45 5.25
C ASP A 78 17.76 -18.36 4.71
N PHE A 79 17.53 -17.50 3.72
CA PHE A 79 16.24 -17.37 3.06
C PHE A 79 15.88 -18.59 2.22
N GLN A 80 14.67 -19.11 2.37
CA GLN A 80 14.15 -20.22 1.57
C GLN A 80 13.47 -19.75 0.28
N ALA A 81 12.96 -18.51 0.26
CA ALA A 81 12.34 -17.94 -0.93
C ALA A 81 12.64 -16.44 -1.07
N CYS A 82 12.66 -15.98 -2.32
CA CYS A 82 12.72 -14.56 -2.66
C CYS A 82 11.60 -14.22 -3.64
N LEU A 83 10.79 -13.22 -3.29
CA LEU A 83 9.87 -12.56 -4.22
C LEU A 83 10.60 -11.32 -4.77
N ASN A 84 11.05 -11.44 -6.02
CA ASN A 84 11.83 -10.40 -6.66
C ASN A 84 10.93 -9.54 -7.56
N PHE A 85 10.64 -8.31 -7.11
CA PHE A 85 9.92 -7.30 -7.88
C PHE A 85 10.87 -6.32 -8.59
N ALA A 86 12.19 -6.53 -8.43
CA ALA A 86 13.21 -5.73 -9.11
C ALA A 86 13.59 -6.36 -10.45
N SER A 87 14.07 -5.54 -11.36
CA SER A 87 14.58 -5.94 -12.68
C SER A 87 16.03 -5.50 -12.88
N GLY A 88 16.67 -6.02 -13.93
CA GLY A 88 18.02 -5.64 -14.32
C GLY A 88 19.10 -6.67 -14.03
N ARG A 89 20.29 -6.44 -14.61
CA ARG A 89 21.40 -7.41 -14.57
C ARG A 89 22.02 -7.53 -13.18
N GLN A 90 22.17 -6.41 -12.47
CA GLN A 90 22.82 -6.36 -11.15
C GLN A 90 22.03 -7.15 -10.11
N VAL A 91 20.70 -6.98 -10.06
CA VAL A 91 19.84 -7.74 -9.14
C VAL A 91 19.88 -9.23 -9.46
N ASN A 92 19.88 -9.59 -10.75
CA ASN A 92 19.98 -11.00 -11.15
C ASN A 92 21.35 -11.60 -10.78
N LEU A 93 22.45 -10.86 -10.95
CA LEU A 93 23.78 -11.31 -10.52
C LEU A 93 23.81 -11.50 -9.00
N MET A 94 23.33 -10.54 -8.24
CA MET A 94 23.24 -10.63 -6.78
C MET A 94 22.42 -11.86 -6.34
N LEU A 95 21.23 -12.05 -6.92
CA LEU A 95 20.38 -13.21 -6.60
C LEU A 95 20.99 -14.55 -7.00
N SER A 96 21.74 -14.64 -8.11
CA SER A 96 22.43 -15.87 -8.49
C SER A 96 23.48 -16.30 -7.48
N MET A 97 24.08 -15.33 -6.78
CA MET A 97 25.07 -15.56 -5.72
C MET A 97 24.46 -15.67 -4.31
N SER A 98 23.18 -15.42 -4.15
CA SER A 98 22.51 -15.37 -2.82
C SER A 98 22.32 -16.75 -2.18
N HIS A 99 22.37 -17.82 -2.97
CA HIS A 99 22.05 -19.21 -2.59
C HIS A 99 20.58 -19.43 -2.18
N ILE A 100 19.68 -18.47 -2.38
CA ILE A 100 18.24 -18.63 -2.12
C ILE A 100 17.67 -19.66 -3.10
N PRO A 101 17.08 -20.78 -2.63
CA PRO A 101 16.68 -21.86 -3.51
C PRO A 101 15.50 -21.51 -4.42
N VAL A 102 14.50 -20.77 -3.91
CA VAL A 102 13.32 -20.37 -4.68
C VAL A 102 13.36 -18.87 -4.94
N ARG A 103 13.41 -18.47 -6.21
CA ARG A 103 13.47 -17.07 -6.63
C ARG A 103 12.41 -16.81 -7.68
N VAL A 104 11.34 -16.13 -7.27
CA VAL A 104 10.17 -15.83 -8.12
C VAL A 104 10.30 -14.41 -8.65
N ALA A 105 10.20 -14.25 -9.97
CA ALA A 105 10.22 -12.94 -10.63
C ALA A 105 9.44 -12.98 -11.95
N THR A 106 9.20 -11.80 -12.54
CA THR A 106 8.61 -11.70 -13.89
C THR A 106 9.62 -11.96 -15.00
N GLU A 107 10.92 -11.84 -14.70
CA GLU A 107 12.02 -12.02 -15.66
C GLU A 107 13.35 -12.29 -14.95
N GLY A 108 14.37 -12.59 -15.74
CA GLY A 108 15.76 -12.64 -15.28
C GLY A 108 16.33 -14.03 -15.17
N PHE A 109 17.64 -14.13 -15.47
CA PHE A 109 18.38 -15.42 -15.54
C PHE A 109 18.57 -16.09 -14.17
N SER A 110 18.43 -15.34 -13.07
CA SER A 110 18.55 -15.88 -11.72
C SER A 110 17.25 -16.47 -11.18
N SER A 111 16.12 -16.25 -11.88
CA SER A 111 14.81 -16.72 -11.43
C SER A 111 14.70 -18.22 -11.55
N THR A 112 14.20 -18.88 -10.50
CA THR A 112 13.86 -20.32 -10.53
C THR A 112 12.42 -20.54 -10.97
N ALA A 113 11.58 -19.51 -10.83
CA ALA A 113 10.22 -19.45 -11.36
C ALA A 113 9.98 -18.08 -11.99
N VAL A 114 9.64 -18.08 -13.27
CA VAL A 114 9.26 -16.88 -14.02
C VAL A 114 7.74 -16.86 -14.11
N VAL A 115 7.13 -15.74 -13.72
CA VAL A 115 5.69 -15.57 -13.65
C VAL A 115 5.23 -14.37 -14.47
N SER A 116 4.00 -14.43 -14.98
CA SER A 116 3.34 -13.28 -15.59
C SER A 116 2.27 -12.75 -14.66
N PRO A 117 2.20 -11.44 -14.41
CA PRO A 117 1.14 -10.86 -13.59
C PRO A 117 -0.25 -11.23 -14.10
N ASP A 118 -1.14 -11.58 -13.19
CA ASP A 118 -2.54 -11.86 -13.52
C ASP A 118 -3.28 -10.56 -13.94
N GLN A 119 -4.51 -10.69 -14.43
CA GLN A 119 -5.40 -9.57 -14.77
C GLN A 119 -6.15 -9.07 -13.51
N GLY A 120 -6.76 -7.89 -13.59
CA GLY A 120 -7.63 -7.35 -12.55
C GLY A 120 -6.97 -6.32 -11.64
N TRP A 121 -7.44 -6.22 -10.40
CA TRP A 121 -6.95 -5.29 -9.38
C TRP A 121 -5.45 -5.51 -9.09
N LYS A 122 -4.68 -4.42 -9.05
CA LYS A 122 -3.21 -4.50 -8.99
C LYS A 122 -2.64 -5.37 -7.87
N PRO A 123 -3.08 -5.27 -6.58
CA PRO A 123 -2.65 -6.19 -5.55
C PRO A 123 -2.98 -7.65 -5.84
N GLN A 124 -4.14 -7.95 -6.44
CA GLN A 124 -4.53 -9.32 -6.80
C GLN A 124 -3.67 -9.91 -7.92
N ARG A 125 -3.14 -9.09 -8.84
CA ARG A 125 -2.21 -9.54 -9.89
C ARG A 125 -0.96 -10.23 -9.35
N LEU A 126 -0.60 -9.95 -8.09
CA LEU A 126 0.55 -10.56 -7.42
C LEU A 126 0.29 -12.02 -7.01
N ALA A 127 -0.92 -12.56 -7.20
CA ALA A 127 -1.22 -13.98 -7.01
C ALA A 127 -0.29 -14.88 -7.83
N SER A 128 0.14 -14.42 -9.01
CA SER A 128 1.10 -15.12 -9.85
C SER A 128 2.44 -15.40 -9.14
N TYR A 129 2.92 -14.47 -8.30
CA TYR A 129 4.15 -14.65 -7.52
C TYR A 129 4.03 -15.72 -6.42
N LEU A 130 2.81 -15.99 -5.95
CA LEU A 130 2.54 -16.94 -4.87
C LEU A 130 2.35 -18.38 -5.42
N LYS A 131 1.87 -18.52 -6.64
CA LYS A 131 1.61 -19.83 -7.29
C LYS A 131 2.82 -20.79 -7.26
N PRO A 132 4.08 -20.36 -7.57
CA PRO A 132 5.24 -21.24 -7.49
C PRO A 132 5.58 -21.73 -6.08
N LEU A 133 5.08 -21.06 -5.06
CA LEU A 133 5.21 -21.44 -3.64
C LEU A 133 4.06 -22.34 -3.17
N GLY A 134 3.10 -22.67 -4.05
CA GLY A 134 1.90 -23.42 -3.70
C GLY A 134 0.86 -22.62 -2.90
N LEU A 135 0.97 -21.29 -2.93
CA LEU A 135 0.12 -20.40 -2.14
C LEU A 135 -0.96 -19.71 -2.98
N SER A 136 -2.00 -19.24 -2.31
CA SER A 136 -3.09 -18.48 -2.91
C SER A 136 -3.12 -17.05 -2.37
N LEU A 137 -3.61 -16.12 -3.18
CA LEU A 137 -3.84 -14.73 -2.78
C LEU A 137 -5.31 -14.36 -3.03
N LYS A 138 -5.94 -13.88 -1.98
CA LYS A 138 -7.22 -13.17 -2.02
C LYS A 138 -6.98 -11.76 -1.49
N ALA A 139 -6.42 -10.89 -2.34
CA ALA A 139 -6.04 -9.54 -1.93
C ALA A 139 -7.23 -8.71 -1.44
N ASP A 140 -8.45 -9.05 -1.86
CA ASP A 140 -9.68 -8.39 -1.45
C ASP A 140 -10.06 -8.69 0.02
N ASP A 141 -9.64 -9.83 0.55
CA ASP A 141 -9.86 -10.21 1.95
C ASP A 141 -8.82 -9.58 2.90
N PHE A 142 -7.73 -9.03 2.36
CA PHE A 142 -6.68 -8.43 3.19
C PHE A 142 -7.21 -7.24 3.99
N ARG A 143 -6.88 -7.23 5.29
CA ARG A 143 -7.17 -6.12 6.22
C ARG A 143 -5.91 -5.77 7.01
N LEU A 144 -5.69 -4.47 7.19
CA LEU A 144 -4.64 -3.98 8.07
C LEU A 144 -4.97 -4.30 9.53
N SER A 145 -4.00 -4.86 10.25
CA SER A 145 -4.06 -5.02 11.69
C SER A 145 -3.34 -3.84 12.34
N LEU A 146 -4.11 -2.91 12.90
CA LEU A 146 -3.55 -1.70 13.50
C LEU A 146 -3.45 -1.84 15.02
N PRO A 147 -2.36 -1.32 15.65
CA PRO A 147 -2.21 -1.31 17.10
C PRO A 147 -3.35 -0.55 17.79
N ALA A 148 -3.86 -1.12 18.90
CA ALA A 148 -4.95 -0.51 19.67
C ALA A 148 -4.61 0.91 20.14
N GLU A 149 -3.35 1.15 20.53
CA GLU A 149 -2.86 2.48 20.93
C GLU A 149 -2.95 3.51 19.79
N ALA A 150 -2.60 3.11 18.57
CA ALA A 150 -2.70 3.99 17.40
C ALA A 150 -4.17 4.34 17.10
N MET A 151 -5.07 3.36 17.23
CA MET A 151 -6.51 3.56 17.05
C MET A 151 -7.09 4.48 18.13
N GLU A 152 -6.70 4.30 19.38
CA GLU A 152 -7.14 5.14 20.49
C GLU A 152 -6.63 6.59 20.33
N THR A 153 -5.36 6.75 19.97
CA THR A 153 -4.79 8.08 19.67
C THR A 153 -5.53 8.77 18.52
N ALA A 154 -5.90 8.02 17.48
CA ALA A 154 -6.68 8.57 16.37
C ALA A 154 -8.07 9.02 16.81
N ARG A 155 -8.78 8.23 17.63
CA ARG A 155 -10.10 8.60 18.17
C ARG A 155 -10.06 9.87 19.03
N GLN A 156 -9.04 10.01 19.88
CA GLN A 156 -8.87 11.17 20.74
C GLN A 156 -8.62 12.49 19.98
N ARG A 157 -8.12 12.39 18.75
CA ARG A 157 -7.87 13.56 17.88
C ARG A 157 -9.08 13.97 17.05
N GLN A 158 -10.11 13.13 16.98
CA GLN A 158 -11.29 13.41 16.17
C GLN A 158 -12.03 14.66 16.66
N PRO A 159 -12.68 15.41 15.76
CA PRO A 159 -13.57 16.47 16.13
C PRO A 159 -14.67 15.99 17.09
N LEU A 160 -14.99 16.78 18.11
CA LEU A 160 -16.04 16.47 19.06
C LEU A 160 -17.41 16.41 18.39
N GLY A 161 -18.27 15.51 18.87
CA GLY A 161 -19.65 15.32 18.39
C GLY A 161 -20.01 13.86 18.24
N GLU A 162 -21.30 13.56 18.04
CA GLU A 162 -21.86 12.22 17.92
C GLU A 162 -22.19 11.82 16.46
N GLY A 163 -22.11 12.76 15.52
CA GLY A 163 -22.41 12.51 14.12
C GLY A 163 -21.33 11.72 13.39
N PRO A 164 -21.61 11.25 12.18
CA PRO A 164 -20.64 10.50 11.38
C PRO A 164 -19.41 11.35 11.06
N LEU A 165 -18.25 10.68 10.98
CA LEU A 165 -16.97 11.28 10.64
C LEU A 165 -16.63 11.08 9.17
N LEU A 166 -16.58 12.18 8.43
CA LEU A 166 -16.02 12.23 7.08
C LEU A 166 -14.54 12.61 7.16
N LEU A 167 -13.68 11.73 6.67
CA LEU A 167 -12.26 12.02 6.51
C LEU A 167 -11.99 12.48 5.08
N LEU A 168 -11.49 13.69 4.93
CA LEU A 168 -11.04 14.25 3.66
C LEU A 168 -9.55 13.99 3.49
N ALA A 169 -9.16 13.44 2.35
CA ALA A 169 -7.77 13.14 2.06
C ALA A 169 -7.41 13.61 0.63
N PRO A 170 -7.13 14.92 0.47
CA PRO A 170 -6.63 15.46 -0.78
C PRO A 170 -5.26 14.90 -1.12
N ASP A 171 -4.91 14.90 -2.41
CA ASP A 171 -3.56 14.65 -2.89
C ASP A 171 -2.82 15.99 -3.05
N ASP A 172 -1.50 15.97 -2.87
CA ASP A 172 -0.64 17.14 -3.13
C ASP A 172 -0.33 17.32 -4.65
N ALA A 173 -1.00 16.55 -5.52
CA ALA A 173 -0.76 16.59 -6.96
C ALA A 173 -1.36 17.85 -7.61
N ALA A 174 -0.65 18.38 -8.61
CA ALA A 174 -1.07 19.57 -9.36
C ALA A 174 -2.43 19.42 -10.09
N ASN A 175 -2.95 18.20 -10.18
CA ASN A 175 -4.22 17.89 -10.84
C ASN A 175 -5.36 17.57 -9.87
N ASP A 176 -5.15 17.81 -8.56
CA ASP A 176 -6.19 17.61 -7.55
C ASP A 176 -7.24 18.74 -7.61
N TRP A 177 -8.31 18.55 -6.88
CA TRP A 177 -9.29 19.61 -6.66
C TRP A 177 -8.62 20.83 -6.04
N PRO A 178 -9.01 22.04 -6.46
CA PRO A 178 -8.60 23.26 -5.78
C PRO A 178 -8.93 23.22 -4.29
N GLU A 179 -8.04 23.75 -3.47
CA GLU A 179 -8.20 23.74 -2.00
C GLU A 179 -9.53 24.32 -1.55
N GLU A 180 -10.02 25.36 -2.24
CA GLU A 180 -11.30 25.99 -1.92
C GLU A 180 -12.48 24.99 -2.04
N ARG A 181 -12.42 24.04 -2.97
CA ARG A 181 -13.47 23.02 -3.10
C ARG A 181 -13.44 22.03 -1.94
N TRP A 182 -12.25 21.63 -1.51
CA TRP A 182 -12.07 20.77 -0.35
C TRP A 182 -12.61 21.44 0.93
N GLN A 183 -12.36 22.75 1.08
CA GLN A 183 -12.82 23.53 2.24
C GLN A 183 -14.34 23.76 2.25
N LEU A 184 -14.97 23.98 1.08
CA LEU A 184 -16.41 24.23 0.98
C LEU A 184 -17.27 22.95 1.09
N LEU A 185 -16.70 21.78 0.79
CA LEU A 185 -17.46 20.55 0.75
C LEU A 185 -18.12 20.17 2.08
N PRO A 186 -17.45 20.25 3.24
CA PRO A 186 -18.08 19.97 4.54
C PRO A 186 -19.30 20.84 4.83
N GLU A 187 -19.26 22.12 4.46
CA GLU A 187 -20.38 23.06 4.69
C GLU A 187 -21.59 22.62 3.87
N ARG A 188 -21.40 22.29 2.59
CA ARG A 188 -22.48 21.82 1.73
C ARG A 188 -23.07 20.47 2.17
N ILE A 189 -22.24 19.57 2.71
CA ILE A 189 -22.76 18.30 3.25
C ILE A 189 -23.57 18.57 4.52
N ARG A 190 -23.12 19.50 5.40
CA ARG A 190 -23.84 19.87 6.63
C ARG A 190 -25.22 20.50 6.38
N GLU A 191 -25.47 21.07 5.21
CA GLU A 191 -26.83 21.53 4.85
C GLU A 191 -27.85 20.37 4.90
N ARG A 192 -27.41 19.14 4.58
CA ARG A 192 -28.24 17.91 4.62
C ARG A 192 -27.99 17.05 5.86
N LEU A 193 -26.79 17.11 6.41
CA LEU A 193 -26.35 16.33 7.57
C LEU A 193 -25.70 17.24 8.62
N PRO A 194 -26.48 17.99 9.41
CA PRO A 194 -25.95 19.03 10.31
C PRO A 194 -24.96 18.52 11.35
N GLN A 195 -25.04 17.26 11.74
CA GLN A 195 -24.17 16.65 12.73
C GLN A 195 -22.84 16.12 12.16
N LEU A 196 -22.59 16.30 10.85
CA LEU A 196 -21.38 15.81 10.22
C LEU A 196 -20.13 16.35 10.90
N ARG A 197 -19.30 15.45 11.40
CA ARG A 197 -17.92 15.73 11.77
C ARG A 197 -17.04 15.60 10.54
N CYS A 198 -16.06 16.47 10.41
CA CYS A 198 -15.15 16.42 9.26
C CYS A 198 -13.73 16.69 9.75
N GLU A 199 -12.80 15.86 9.25
CA GLU A 199 -11.37 16.00 9.49
C GLU A 199 -10.63 15.93 8.16
N THR A 200 -9.55 16.69 8.01
CA THR A 200 -8.66 16.60 6.83
C THR A 200 -7.39 15.88 7.22
N LEU A 201 -7.09 14.80 6.50
CA LEU A 201 -5.90 14.03 6.71
C LEU A 201 -4.66 14.79 6.23
N THR A 202 -3.65 14.88 7.09
CA THR A 202 -2.36 15.47 6.73
C THR A 202 -1.55 14.49 5.89
N PRO A 203 -1.20 14.80 4.64
CA PRO A 203 -0.50 13.88 3.73
C PRO A 203 0.85 13.40 4.27
N GLN A 204 1.54 14.25 5.05
CA GLN A 204 2.87 13.98 5.62
C GLN A 204 2.82 13.20 6.95
N ALA A 205 1.63 12.92 7.49
CA ALA A 205 1.52 12.14 8.72
C ALA A 205 2.12 10.73 8.56
N PRO A 206 2.74 10.17 9.61
CA PRO A 206 3.25 8.80 9.60
C PRO A 206 2.20 7.77 9.16
N PHE A 207 2.61 6.73 8.42
CA PHE A 207 1.67 5.75 7.83
C PHE A 207 0.76 5.09 8.86
N ALA A 208 1.27 4.73 10.04
CA ALA A 208 0.45 4.15 11.10
C ALA A 208 -0.63 5.11 11.59
N GLN A 209 -0.31 6.41 11.69
CA GLN A 209 -1.29 7.44 12.07
C GLN A 209 -2.33 7.66 10.97
N ARG A 210 -1.90 7.71 9.69
CA ARG A 210 -2.82 7.82 8.55
C ARG A 210 -3.77 6.63 8.48
N ALA A 211 -3.24 5.41 8.62
CA ALA A 211 -4.05 4.20 8.61
C ALA A 211 -5.03 4.16 9.81
N ALA A 212 -4.61 4.59 11.00
CA ALA A 212 -5.47 4.67 12.17
C ALA A 212 -6.58 5.74 12.00
N ALA A 213 -6.27 6.92 11.46
CA ALA A 213 -7.25 7.95 11.16
C ALA A 213 -8.30 7.45 10.15
N VAL A 214 -7.84 6.79 9.06
CA VAL A 214 -8.71 6.14 8.08
C VAL A 214 -9.60 5.09 8.75
N ALA A 215 -9.04 4.20 9.55
CA ALA A 215 -9.78 3.10 10.19
C ALA A 215 -10.79 3.57 11.25
N CYS A 216 -10.63 4.80 11.75
CA CYS A 216 -11.56 5.42 12.70
C CYS A 216 -12.62 6.31 12.03
N ALA A 217 -12.59 6.50 10.71
CA ALA A 217 -13.58 7.27 9.97
C ALA A 217 -14.78 6.41 9.58
N ASP A 218 -15.95 7.02 9.45
CA ASP A 218 -17.15 6.38 8.94
C ASP A 218 -17.18 6.35 7.41
N VAL A 219 -16.62 7.39 6.77
CA VAL A 219 -16.46 7.51 5.31
C VAL A 219 -15.19 8.27 5.01
N VAL A 220 -14.49 7.86 3.96
CA VAL A 220 -13.32 8.57 3.42
C VAL A 220 -13.63 9.11 2.03
N LEU A 221 -13.32 10.37 1.80
CA LEU A 221 -13.27 10.98 0.46
C LEU A 221 -11.82 11.30 0.14
N SER A 222 -11.29 10.75 -0.93
CA SER A 222 -9.87 10.91 -1.25
C SER A 222 -9.60 10.99 -2.75
N SER A 223 -8.68 11.89 -3.11
CA SER A 223 -7.98 11.91 -4.42
C SER A 223 -6.60 11.26 -4.34
N SER A 224 -6.06 11.04 -3.14
CA SER A 224 -4.75 10.38 -2.95
C SER A 224 -4.83 8.87 -3.14
N ALA A 225 -4.16 8.34 -4.16
CA ALA A 225 -4.11 6.91 -4.44
C ALA A 225 -3.59 6.08 -3.25
N ILE A 226 -2.67 6.62 -2.48
CA ILE A 226 -2.14 5.99 -1.26
C ILE A 226 -3.24 5.85 -0.20
N THR A 227 -3.98 6.93 0.07
CA THR A 227 -5.05 6.91 1.07
C THR A 227 -6.23 6.07 0.63
N GLN A 228 -6.57 6.08 -0.67
CA GLN A 228 -7.60 5.22 -1.24
C GLN A 228 -7.29 3.74 -1.01
N LEU A 229 -6.04 3.32 -1.24
CA LEU A 229 -5.61 1.95 -1.03
C LEU A 229 -5.57 1.58 0.47
N LEU A 230 -5.09 2.49 1.34
CA LEU A 230 -5.18 2.32 2.79
C LEU A 230 -6.63 2.14 3.25
N THR A 231 -7.56 2.95 2.70
CA THR A 231 -8.99 2.86 3.02
C THR A 231 -9.58 1.51 2.63
N ALA A 232 -9.23 1.02 1.43
CA ALA A 232 -9.65 -0.30 0.99
C ALA A 232 -9.13 -1.41 1.92
N TYR A 233 -7.91 -1.28 2.43
CA TYR A 233 -7.32 -2.23 3.40
C TYR A 233 -7.87 -2.09 4.82
N CYS A 234 -8.35 -0.91 5.22
CA CYS A 234 -9.06 -0.74 6.48
C CYS A 234 -10.52 -1.20 6.41
N GLY A 235 -11.06 -1.44 5.21
CA GLY A 235 -12.45 -1.85 5.01
C GLY A 235 -13.47 -0.73 5.23
N VAL A 236 -13.05 0.53 5.17
CA VAL A 236 -13.88 1.70 5.38
C VAL A 236 -14.55 2.13 4.06
N PRO A 237 -15.80 2.60 4.08
CA PRO A 237 -16.45 3.19 2.91
C PRO A 237 -15.62 4.30 2.27
N LEU A 238 -15.50 4.26 0.94
CA LEU A 238 -14.62 5.13 0.18
C LEU A 238 -15.32 5.78 -1.01
N VAL A 239 -15.20 7.09 -1.12
CA VAL A 239 -15.41 7.83 -2.36
C VAL A 239 -14.04 8.19 -2.93
N ALA A 240 -13.62 7.48 -3.98
CA ALA A 240 -12.32 7.67 -4.63
C ALA A 240 -12.45 8.59 -5.83
N MET A 241 -11.64 9.63 -5.90
CA MET A 241 -11.60 10.55 -7.04
C MET A 241 -10.35 10.29 -7.88
N GLY A 242 -10.50 10.28 -9.20
CA GLY A 242 -9.39 10.20 -10.15
C GLY A 242 -8.71 8.84 -10.27
N SER A 243 -9.28 7.78 -9.69
CA SER A 243 -8.70 6.43 -9.76
C SER A 243 -9.11 5.68 -11.01
N SER A 244 -8.20 4.84 -11.51
CA SER A 244 -8.51 3.86 -12.55
C SER A 244 -9.29 2.67 -11.97
N ALA A 245 -10.08 2.00 -12.80
CA ALA A 245 -10.91 0.87 -12.40
C ALA A 245 -10.12 -0.33 -11.82
N ASP A 246 -8.82 -0.43 -12.15
CA ASP A 246 -7.93 -1.49 -11.68
C ASP A 246 -7.10 -1.11 -10.44
N ALA A 247 -7.25 0.14 -9.95
CA ALA A 247 -6.52 0.62 -8.78
C ALA A 247 -7.14 0.19 -7.46
N LEU A 248 -8.46 -0.08 -7.45
CA LEU A 248 -9.24 -0.40 -6.27
C LEU A 248 -10.07 -1.67 -6.47
N PRO A 249 -10.40 -2.40 -5.37
CA PRO A 249 -11.27 -3.57 -5.48
C PRO A 249 -12.71 -3.14 -5.80
N SER A 250 -13.43 -4.01 -6.51
CA SER A 250 -14.86 -3.81 -6.79
C SER A 250 -15.67 -4.23 -5.56
N ARG A 251 -16.06 -3.25 -4.73
CA ARG A 251 -16.90 -3.45 -3.54
C ARG A 251 -18.01 -2.41 -3.49
N ASP A 252 -19.17 -2.77 -2.98
CA ASP A 252 -20.33 -1.88 -2.86
C ASP A 252 -20.06 -0.63 -2.01
N VAL A 253 -19.11 -0.72 -1.06
CA VAL A 253 -18.71 0.37 -0.19
C VAL A 253 -17.64 1.28 -0.82
N ILE A 254 -17.18 0.99 -2.03
CA ILE A 254 -16.18 1.80 -2.75
C ILE A 254 -16.84 2.39 -4.00
N ARG A 255 -16.97 3.70 -4.01
CA ARG A 255 -17.45 4.46 -5.17
C ARG A 255 -16.30 5.20 -5.84
N VAL A 256 -16.03 4.86 -7.10
CA VAL A 256 -15.01 5.55 -7.90
C VAL A 256 -15.69 6.63 -8.73
N LEU A 257 -15.25 7.87 -8.57
CA LEU A 257 -15.65 8.99 -9.40
C LEU A 257 -14.56 9.24 -10.44
N PRO A 258 -14.88 9.18 -11.75
CA PRO A 258 -13.90 9.45 -12.78
C PRO A 258 -13.41 10.89 -12.65
N GLY A 259 -12.09 11.07 -12.63
CA GLY A 259 -11.45 12.38 -12.69
C GLY A 259 -11.29 12.81 -14.12
N ASP A 260 -11.82 13.98 -14.49
CA ASP A 260 -11.28 14.79 -15.57
C ASP A 260 -10.29 15.81 -14.97
N ARG A 261 -9.62 16.60 -15.83
CA ARG A 261 -8.66 17.63 -15.38
C ARG A 261 -9.28 18.71 -14.48
N GLN A 262 -10.61 18.73 -14.34
CA GLN A 262 -11.36 19.65 -13.47
C GLN A 262 -11.91 18.93 -12.23
N GLY A 263 -11.73 17.60 -12.12
CA GLY A 263 -12.31 16.74 -11.10
C GLY A 263 -13.82 16.54 -11.25
N PRO A 264 -14.42 15.57 -10.58
CA PRO A 264 -15.86 15.41 -10.55
C PRO A 264 -16.49 16.66 -9.97
N GLY A 265 -17.60 17.14 -10.56
CA GLY A 265 -18.36 18.25 -10.01
C GLY A 265 -18.78 17.95 -8.57
N THR A 266 -18.87 18.97 -7.70
CA THR A 266 -19.29 18.81 -6.29
C THR A 266 -20.63 18.06 -6.17
N ALA A 267 -21.52 18.19 -7.16
CA ALA A 267 -22.80 17.47 -7.19
C ALA A 267 -22.64 15.94 -7.28
N ALA A 268 -21.59 15.44 -7.95
CA ALA A 268 -21.33 13.99 -8.05
C ALA A 268 -20.83 13.39 -6.73
N VAL A 269 -20.20 14.19 -5.89
CA VAL A 269 -19.73 13.79 -4.57
C VAL A 269 -20.87 13.76 -3.56
N LEU A 270 -21.91 14.58 -3.77
CA LEU A 270 -23.07 14.70 -2.88
C LEU A 270 -24.21 13.70 -3.17
N GLN A 271 -24.10 12.91 -4.23
CA GLN A 271 -25.02 11.81 -4.56
C GLN A 271 -24.61 10.51 -3.86
#